data_a7ba6f0d41f288cbb351e35deb991927
#
_entry.id   a7ba6f0d41f288cbb351e35deb991927
#
_cell.length_a   1.000
_cell.length_b   1.000
_cell.length_c   1.000
_cell.angle_alpha   90.00
_cell.angle_beta   90.00
_cell.angle_gamma   90.00
#
_symmetry.space_group_name_H-M   'P 1'
#
loop_
_entity.id
_entity.type
_entity.pdbx_description
1 polymer ?
#
loop_
_entity_poly.entity_id
_entity_poly.type
_entity_poly.pdbx_seq_one_letter_code
_entity_poly.pdbx_strand_id
1 'polypeptide(L)'
;MVIKMGDIESENQDIENKIKELARNLLRGKEVDVIIGYTKGTVPLSSSPVFITNEEDVDKLVWNNLCYVNLANYLAPRIPTLYDDEGQKLKVGIVAKGCVGRALIHLAVENQINFENIKMIGISCNGIINRKRIEKEIGEREILETSILGNNIIVKGRDFEETFPFDEYMNELCKVCKVKSPPNVDGSCVGECLENPVVEDDFNDISDFESKTSEEKWAYIKDTLSACTRCVSDVLLQSVFRGPK
;
A
#
# COMPACT_ATOMS: atom_id res chain seq x y z
N MET A 1 -16.79 -21.46 -7.17
CA MET A 1 -17.40 -21.05 -5.89
C MET A 1 -17.30 -19.54 -5.83
N VAL A 2 -18.37 -18.81 -6.15
CA VAL A 2 -18.38 -17.34 -6.13
C VAL A 2 -18.39 -16.96 -4.65
N ILE A 3 -17.27 -16.53 -4.11
CA ILE A 3 -17.22 -15.87 -2.82
C ILE A 3 -18.07 -14.61 -3.00
N LYS A 4 -19.18 -14.50 -2.27
CA LYS A 4 -19.88 -13.23 -2.12
C LYS A 4 -18.86 -12.26 -1.53
N MET A 5 -18.28 -11.42 -2.38
CA MET A 5 -17.51 -10.27 -1.91
C MET A 5 -18.46 -9.46 -1.04
N GLY A 6 -18.09 -9.26 0.23
CA GLY A 6 -18.74 -8.30 1.09
C GLY A 6 -18.70 -6.92 0.43
N ASP A 7 -19.49 -6.02 0.96
CA ASP A 7 -19.45 -4.63 0.55
C ASP A 7 -18.08 -4.04 0.94
N ILE A 8 -17.30 -3.56 -0.05
CA ILE A 8 -15.93 -3.03 0.16
C ILE A 8 -15.92 -1.90 1.19
N GLU A 9 -16.98 -1.11 1.24
CA GLU A 9 -17.10 -0.03 2.22
C GLU A 9 -17.15 -0.59 3.65
N SER A 10 -17.99 -1.60 3.90
CA SER A 10 -18.11 -2.21 5.22
C SER A 10 -16.83 -2.96 5.62
N GLU A 11 -16.19 -3.64 4.68
CA GLU A 11 -14.89 -4.31 4.92
C GLU A 11 -13.80 -3.29 5.26
N ASN A 12 -13.73 -2.18 4.56
CA ASN A 12 -12.77 -1.11 4.86
C ASN A 12 -12.99 -0.53 6.26
N GLN A 13 -14.24 -0.32 6.66
CA GLN A 13 -14.58 0.21 7.98
C GLN A 13 -14.17 -0.77 9.10
N ASP A 14 -14.40 -2.05 8.90
CA ASP A 14 -14.00 -3.09 9.86
C ASP A 14 -12.48 -3.16 10.00
N ILE A 15 -11.75 -3.10 8.88
CA ILE A 15 -10.28 -3.06 8.87
C ILE A 15 -9.78 -1.80 9.57
N GLU A 16 -10.35 -0.63 9.30
CA GLU A 16 -9.97 0.63 9.94
C GLU A 16 -10.16 0.57 11.46
N ASN A 17 -11.28 0.03 11.93
CA ASN A 17 -11.56 -0.13 13.35
C ASN A 17 -10.54 -1.07 14.02
N LYS A 18 -10.20 -2.18 13.39
CA LYS A 18 -9.15 -3.11 13.86
C LYS A 18 -7.78 -2.45 13.92
N ILE A 19 -7.41 -1.67 12.90
CA ILE A 19 -6.14 -0.92 12.89
C ILE A 19 -6.09 0.02 14.10
N LYS A 20 -7.16 0.80 14.34
CA LYS A 20 -7.22 1.75 15.45
C LYS A 20 -7.13 1.06 16.80
N GLU A 21 -7.82 -0.06 16.98
CA GLU A 21 -7.76 -0.85 18.21
C GLU A 21 -6.33 -1.37 18.47
N LEU A 22 -5.72 -2.03 17.49
CA LEU A 22 -4.37 -2.58 17.62
C LEU A 22 -3.34 -1.48 17.84
N ALA A 23 -3.44 -0.36 17.13
CA ALA A 23 -2.56 0.79 17.31
C ALA A 23 -2.63 1.37 18.74
N ARG A 24 -3.85 1.53 19.29
CA ARG A 24 -4.04 1.97 20.69
C ARG A 24 -3.42 0.99 21.67
N ASN A 25 -3.62 -0.30 21.48
CA ASN A 25 -3.09 -1.32 22.38
C ASN A 25 -1.55 -1.30 22.40
N LEU A 26 -0.92 -1.21 21.23
CA LEU A 26 0.53 -1.16 21.10
C LEU A 26 1.13 0.11 21.75
N LEU A 27 0.53 1.29 21.56
CA LEU A 27 0.98 2.54 22.18
C LEU A 27 0.77 2.52 23.68
N ARG A 28 -0.43 2.10 24.16
CA ARG A 28 -0.75 2.00 25.60
C ARG A 28 0.15 1.00 26.32
N GLY A 29 0.45 -0.12 25.67
CA GLY A 29 1.35 -1.16 26.18
C GLY A 29 2.83 -0.76 26.12
N LYS A 30 3.17 0.39 25.51
CA LYS A 30 4.56 0.82 25.25
C LYS A 30 5.38 -0.22 24.49
N GLU A 31 4.71 -1.00 23.67
CA GLU A 31 5.36 -1.96 22.79
C GLU A 31 5.99 -1.25 21.58
N VAL A 32 5.44 -0.08 21.22
CA VAL A 32 5.95 0.80 20.18
C VAL A 32 5.90 2.25 20.64
N ASP A 33 6.78 3.07 20.10
CA ASP A 33 6.90 4.52 20.38
C ASP A 33 6.12 5.33 19.32
N VAL A 34 6.01 4.80 18.11
CA VAL A 34 5.34 5.46 16.97
C VAL A 34 4.60 4.45 16.12
N ILE A 35 3.42 4.83 15.63
CA ILE A 35 2.66 4.07 14.61
C ILE A 35 2.78 4.80 13.28
N ILE A 36 3.19 4.07 12.24
CA ILE A 36 3.17 4.55 10.86
C ILE A 36 1.93 3.94 10.18
N GLY A 37 1.03 4.81 9.74
CA GLY A 37 -0.21 4.40 9.09
C GLY A 37 -0.60 5.36 7.98
N TYR A 38 -1.87 5.32 7.61
CA TYR A 38 -2.45 6.18 6.60
C TYR A 38 -3.42 7.17 7.23
N THR A 39 -3.48 8.36 6.69
CA THR A 39 -4.50 9.37 6.98
C THR A 39 -5.12 9.88 5.69
N LYS A 40 -6.21 10.63 5.79
CA LYS A 40 -6.85 11.27 4.63
C LYS A 40 -5.83 12.15 3.90
N GLY A 41 -5.73 11.98 2.60
CA GLY A 41 -4.85 12.80 1.76
C GLY A 41 -5.32 14.25 1.65
N THR A 42 -4.40 15.12 1.31
CA THR A 42 -4.68 16.56 1.09
C THR A 42 -5.32 16.84 -0.27
N VAL A 43 -5.24 15.89 -1.18
CA VAL A 43 -5.88 15.95 -2.49
C VAL A 43 -6.84 14.78 -2.66
N PRO A 44 -7.90 14.93 -3.46
CA PRO A 44 -8.83 13.84 -3.76
C PRO A 44 -8.11 12.60 -4.32
N LEU A 45 -8.75 11.45 -4.25
CA LEU A 45 -8.20 10.16 -4.70
C LEU A 45 -6.85 9.79 -4.06
N SER A 46 -6.53 10.29 -2.87
CA SER A 46 -5.26 9.99 -2.21
C SER A 46 -5.40 9.77 -0.71
N SER A 47 -4.44 9.04 -0.15
CA SER A 47 -4.11 8.99 1.26
C SER A 47 -2.68 9.45 1.48
N SER A 48 -2.38 9.91 2.69
CA SER A 48 -1.05 10.31 3.09
C SER A 48 -0.53 9.43 4.23
N PRO A 49 0.77 9.22 4.36
CA PRO A 49 1.32 8.58 5.54
C PRO A 49 1.16 9.51 6.76
N VAL A 50 0.99 8.90 7.92
CA VAL A 50 0.91 9.60 9.21
C VAL A 50 1.74 8.87 10.25
N PHE A 51 2.35 9.64 11.15
CA PHE A 51 3.12 9.16 12.28
C PHE A 51 2.37 9.52 13.55
N ILE A 52 1.95 8.52 14.32
CA ILE A 52 1.14 8.67 15.54
C ILE A 52 2.00 8.26 16.73
N THR A 53 2.25 9.18 17.63
CA THR A 53 3.01 8.95 18.87
C THR A 53 2.13 8.94 20.11
N ASN A 54 0.90 9.47 19.99
CA ASN A 54 -0.04 9.58 21.10
C ASN A 54 -1.30 8.77 20.82
N GLU A 55 -1.83 8.13 21.85
CA GLU A 55 -3.06 7.34 21.76
C GLU A 55 -4.28 8.15 21.29
N GLU A 56 -4.35 9.43 21.68
CA GLU A 56 -5.44 10.36 21.30
C GLU A 56 -5.49 10.61 19.79
N ASP A 57 -4.36 10.51 19.11
CA ASP A 57 -4.23 10.78 17.68
C ASP A 57 -4.54 9.58 16.79
N VAL A 58 -4.78 8.41 17.38
CA VAL A 58 -5.05 7.16 16.64
C VAL A 58 -6.28 7.27 15.75
N ASP A 59 -7.26 8.11 16.10
CA ASP A 59 -8.45 8.35 15.29
C ASP A 59 -8.16 9.02 13.94
N LYS A 60 -6.97 9.60 13.75
CA LYS A 60 -6.51 10.12 12.46
C LYS A 60 -6.16 9.02 11.45
N LEU A 61 -6.00 7.78 11.93
CA LEU A 61 -5.75 6.65 11.04
C LEU A 61 -7.00 6.36 10.21
N VAL A 62 -6.78 6.15 8.92
CA VAL A 62 -7.82 5.74 7.97
C VAL A 62 -7.36 4.52 7.19
N TRP A 63 -8.33 3.71 6.76
CA TRP A 63 -8.10 2.64 5.81
C TRP A 63 -9.15 2.65 4.72
N ASN A 64 -8.68 2.68 3.49
CA ASN A 64 -9.51 2.49 2.31
C ASN A 64 -8.64 2.11 1.10
N ASN A 65 -9.28 1.86 -0.04
CA ASN A 65 -8.59 1.45 -1.26
C ASN A 65 -7.79 2.56 -1.95
N LEU A 66 -7.69 3.76 -1.36
CA LEU A 66 -6.78 4.84 -1.77
C LEU A 66 -5.44 4.83 -1.00
N CYS A 67 -5.26 3.91 -0.06
CA CYS A 67 -4.03 3.75 0.73
C CYS A 67 -2.90 3.10 -0.10
N TYR A 68 -2.45 3.76 -1.16
CA TYR A 68 -1.54 3.21 -2.16
C TYR A 68 -0.07 3.23 -1.78
N VAL A 69 0.35 4.18 -0.93
CA VAL A 69 1.75 4.36 -0.55
C VAL A 69 2.30 3.10 0.15
N ASN A 70 3.51 2.68 -0.22
CA ASN A 70 4.20 1.62 0.52
C ASN A 70 4.88 2.22 1.74
N LEU A 71 4.33 1.94 2.93
CA LEU A 71 4.81 2.50 4.19
C LEU A 71 6.22 2.01 4.57
N ALA A 72 6.70 0.88 4.04
CA ALA A 72 8.05 0.40 4.27
C ALA A 72 9.13 1.43 3.88
N ASN A 73 8.83 2.31 2.91
CA ASN A 73 9.74 3.38 2.52
C ASN A 73 10.10 4.35 3.67
N TYR A 74 9.23 4.44 4.68
CA TYR A 74 9.44 5.30 5.85
C TYR A 74 10.29 4.67 6.95
N LEU A 75 10.72 3.42 6.77
CA LEU A 75 11.65 2.73 7.66
C LEU A 75 13.10 2.75 7.14
N ALA A 76 13.34 3.39 6.01
CA ALA A 76 14.69 3.50 5.47
C ALA A 76 15.64 4.20 6.47
N PRO A 77 16.91 3.76 6.61
CA PRO A 77 17.83 4.22 7.67
C PRO A 77 18.13 5.73 7.66
N ARG A 78 17.73 6.43 6.61
CA ARG A 78 17.98 7.87 6.42
C ARG A 78 16.85 8.78 6.92
N ILE A 79 15.83 8.21 7.60
CA ILE A 79 14.69 9.00 8.09
C ILE A 79 14.95 9.40 9.55
N PRO A 80 15.25 10.68 9.83
CA PRO A 80 15.59 11.16 11.19
C PRO A 80 14.44 10.96 12.19
N THR A 81 13.20 10.95 11.73
CA THR A 81 11.99 10.83 12.56
C THR A 81 11.84 9.48 13.29
N LEU A 82 12.73 8.52 13.04
CA LEU A 82 12.74 7.21 13.69
C LEU A 82 13.77 7.09 14.80
N TYR A 83 14.29 8.21 15.26
CA TYR A 83 15.21 8.29 16.40
C TYR A 83 14.65 9.28 17.42
N ASP A 84 14.89 8.98 18.71
CA ASP A 84 14.58 9.92 19.79
C ASP A 84 15.63 11.04 19.88
N ASP A 85 15.42 11.98 20.82
CA ASP A 85 16.33 13.10 21.05
C ASP A 85 17.72 12.66 21.52
N GLU A 86 17.84 11.43 22.04
CA GLU A 86 19.09 10.83 22.51
C GLU A 86 19.80 10.03 21.40
N GLY A 87 19.18 9.95 20.21
CA GLY A 87 19.69 9.22 19.05
C GLY A 87 19.44 7.71 19.12
N GLN A 88 18.54 7.24 19.99
CA GLN A 88 18.14 5.85 20.06
C GLN A 88 17.04 5.58 19.02
N LYS A 89 17.10 4.39 18.42
CA LYS A 89 16.10 3.99 17.42
C LYS A 89 14.77 3.68 18.08
N LEU A 90 13.71 4.34 17.62
CA LEU A 90 12.34 4.12 18.09
C LEU A 90 11.82 2.72 17.72
N LYS A 91 10.97 2.17 18.57
CA LYS A 91 10.15 1.00 18.25
C LYS A 91 8.95 1.45 17.42
N VAL A 92 8.76 0.82 16.28
CA VAL A 92 7.78 1.25 15.29
C VAL A 92 6.69 0.22 15.11
N GLY A 93 5.44 0.66 15.24
CA GLY A 93 4.28 -0.03 14.72
C GLY A 93 4.01 0.42 13.28
N ILE A 94 3.73 -0.49 12.37
CA ILE A 94 3.47 -0.14 10.97
C ILE A 94 2.25 -0.87 10.43
N VAL A 95 1.31 -0.13 9.84
CA VAL A 95 0.17 -0.75 9.15
C VAL A 95 0.66 -1.45 7.89
N ALA A 96 0.52 -2.77 7.86
CA ALA A 96 1.10 -3.60 6.82
C ALA A 96 0.05 -4.44 6.09
N LYS A 97 -0.10 -4.20 4.80
CA LYS A 97 -0.70 -5.09 3.82
C LYS A 97 0.36 -6.01 3.22
N GLY A 98 -0.01 -7.04 2.48
CA GLY A 98 0.93 -8.04 1.95
C GLY A 98 2.14 -7.45 1.23
N CYS A 99 1.97 -6.44 0.38
CA CYS A 99 3.07 -5.79 -0.33
C CYS A 99 3.98 -4.95 0.60
N VAL A 100 3.45 -4.38 1.69
CA VAL A 100 4.26 -3.69 2.70
C VAL A 100 5.08 -4.71 3.49
N GLY A 101 4.46 -5.80 3.95
CA GLY A 101 5.16 -6.87 4.67
C GLY A 101 6.31 -7.46 3.86
N ARG A 102 6.09 -7.75 2.57
CA ARG A 102 7.17 -8.23 1.67
C ARG A 102 8.29 -7.22 1.52
N ALA A 103 7.98 -5.93 1.42
CA ALA A 103 9.01 -4.88 1.34
C ALA A 103 9.81 -4.79 2.65
N LEU A 104 9.19 -4.97 3.82
CA LEU A 104 9.88 -5.01 5.11
C LEU A 104 10.85 -6.19 5.20
N ILE A 105 10.43 -7.37 4.75
CA ILE A 105 11.34 -8.53 4.70
C ILE A 105 12.54 -8.23 3.80
N HIS A 106 12.32 -7.62 2.64
CA HIS A 106 13.40 -7.28 1.73
C HIS A 106 14.40 -6.31 2.39
N LEU A 107 13.91 -5.25 3.05
CA LEU A 107 14.74 -4.31 3.80
C LEU A 107 15.53 -5.02 4.93
N ALA A 108 14.93 -6.00 5.60
CA ALA A 108 15.61 -6.77 6.64
C ALA A 108 16.71 -7.68 6.07
N VAL A 109 16.45 -8.35 4.95
CA VAL A 109 17.45 -9.16 4.24
C VAL A 109 18.64 -8.32 3.78
N GLU A 110 18.38 -7.06 3.40
CA GLU A 110 19.43 -6.09 3.04
C GLU A 110 20.10 -5.44 4.27
N ASN A 111 19.77 -5.87 5.49
CA ASN A 111 20.27 -5.30 6.76
C ASN A 111 19.97 -3.80 6.92
N GLN A 112 18.90 -3.29 6.31
CA GLN A 112 18.48 -1.90 6.45
C GLN A 112 17.60 -1.67 7.67
N ILE A 113 16.84 -2.69 8.10
CA ILE A 113 15.99 -2.68 9.28
C ILE A 113 16.19 -3.94 10.14
N ASN A 114 15.78 -3.87 11.41
CA ASN A 114 15.70 -5.03 12.30
C ASN A 114 14.27 -5.20 12.81
N PHE A 115 13.70 -6.38 12.67
CA PHE A 115 12.34 -6.70 13.13
C PHE A 115 12.17 -6.64 14.66
N GLU A 116 13.25 -6.68 15.45
CA GLU A 116 13.19 -6.49 16.92
C GLU A 116 12.53 -5.16 17.32
N ASN A 117 12.67 -4.13 16.47
CA ASN A 117 12.13 -2.79 16.70
C ASN A 117 10.87 -2.52 15.88
N ILE A 118 10.29 -3.53 15.22
CA ILE A 118 9.16 -3.34 14.31
C ILE A 118 8.03 -4.28 14.69
N LYS A 119 6.83 -3.72 14.86
CA LYS A 119 5.57 -4.46 14.97
C LYS A 119 4.69 -4.15 13.77
N MET A 120 4.33 -5.16 13.00
CA MET A 120 3.38 -5.01 11.90
C MET A 120 1.95 -5.10 12.43
N ILE A 121 1.12 -4.13 12.12
CA ILE A 121 -0.34 -4.24 12.24
C ILE A 121 -0.82 -4.81 10.90
N GLY A 122 -0.94 -6.12 10.86
CA GLY A 122 -1.31 -6.87 9.67
C GLY A 122 -2.78 -6.69 9.30
N ILE A 123 -3.02 -6.46 8.02
CA ILE A 123 -4.35 -6.32 7.44
C ILE A 123 -4.45 -7.08 6.13
N SER A 124 -5.64 -7.59 5.84
CA SER A 124 -5.97 -8.14 4.53
C SER A 124 -6.34 -7.00 3.57
N CYS A 125 -5.74 -6.99 2.39
CA CYS A 125 -5.93 -5.94 1.40
C CYS A 125 -6.71 -6.47 0.18
N ASN A 126 -7.86 -5.87 -0.11
CA ASN A 126 -8.71 -6.24 -1.24
C ASN A 126 -8.28 -5.61 -2.57
N GLY A 127 -7.25 -4.78 -2.54
CA GLY A 127 -6.72 -4.09 -3.71
C GLY A 127 -6.73 -2.57 -3.54
N ILE A 128 -6.02 -1.90 -4.42
CA ILE A 128 -5.86 -0.45 -4.42
C ILE A 128 -6.36 0.10 -5.75
N ILE A 129 -7.00 1.25 -5.70
CA ILE A 129 -7.55 1.95 -6.87
C ILE A 129 -6.42 2.50 -7.74
N ASN A 130 -6.57 2.35 -9.05
CA ASN A 130 -5.72 3.02 -10.02
C ASN A 130 -6.19 4.47 -10.22
N ARG A 131 -5.72 5.35 -9.35
CA ARG A 131 -6.03 6.77 -9.37
C ARG A 131 -5.80 7.41 -10.74
N LYS A 132 -4.66 7.12 -11.38
CA LYS A 132 -4.29 7.72 -12.67
C LYS A 132 -5.29 7.39 -13.78
N ARG A 133 -5.89 6.21 -13.73
CA ARG A 133 -6.90 5.81 -14.71
C ARG A 133 -8.19 6.62 -14.53
N ILE A 134 -8.63 6.82 -13.29
CA ILE A 134 -9.78 7.68 -12.97
C ILE A 134 -9.51 9.12 -13.39
N GLU A 135 -8.36 9.67 -13.02
CA GLU A 135 -7.96 11.04 -13.37
C GLU A 135 -7.92 11.25 -14.89
N LYS A 136 -7.45 10.24 -15.65
CA LYS A 136 -7.43 10.29 -17.11
C LYS A 136 -8.83 10.37 -17.73
N GLU A 137 -9.80 9.65 -17.15
CA GLU A 137 -11.19 9.69 -17.64
C GLU A 137 -11.91 10.97 -17.26
N ILE A 138 -11.67 11.48 -16.07
CA ILE A 138 -12.20 12.78 -15.63
C ILE A 138 -11.59 13.93 -16.43
N GLY A 139 -10.33 13.79 -16.89
CA GLY A 139 -9.63 14.80 -17.66
C GLY A 139 -9.24 16.02 -16.80
N GLU A 140 -9.41 17.22 -17.35
CA GLU A 140 -9.03 18.48 -16.71
C GLU A 140 -10.05 19.00 -15.68
N ARG A 141 -11.14 18.25 -15.42
CA ARG A 141 -12.17 18.67 -14.48
C ARG A 141 -11.68 18.56 -13.04
N GLU A 142 -11.99 19.56 -12.24
CA GLU A 142 -11.57 19.63 -10.83
C GLU A 142 -12.34 18.62 -9.98
N ILE A 143 -11.61 17.72 -9.31
CA ILE A 143 -12.17 16.77 -8.35
C ILE A 143 -12.18 17.44 -6.98
N LEU A 144 -13.34 17.51 -6.34
CA LEU A 144 -13.51 18.09 -5.00
C LEU A 144 -13.55 17.03 -3.91
N GLU A 145 -14.22 15.91 -4.18
CA GLU A 145 -14.43 14.86 -3.18
C GLU A 145 -14.37 13.48 -3.82
N THR A 146 -13.95 12.52 -3.01
CA THR A 146 -13.95 11.10 -3.39
C THR A 146 -14.43 10.27 -2.19
N SER A 147 -15.37 9.37 -2.46
CA SER A 147 -15.86 8.40 -1.48
C SER A 147 -15.95 7.01 -2.11
N ILE A 148 -16.01 6.00 -1.27
CA ILE A 148 -16.27 4.62 -1.65
C ILE A 148 -17.64 4.29 -1.07
N LEU A 149 -18.56 3.87 -1.92
CA LEU A 149 -19.92 3.49 -1.53
C LEU A 149 -20.24 2.13 -2.15
N GLY A 150 -20.43 1.15 -1.31
CA GLY A 150 -20.54 -0.24 -1.76
C GLY A 150 -19.28 -0.68 -2.50
N ASN A 151 -19.44 -1.15 -3.72
CA ASN A 151 -18.34 -1.56 -4.61
C ASN A 151 -17.99 -0.48 -5.65
N ASN A 152 -18.33 0.76 -5.38
CA ASN A 152 -18.14 1.86 -6.32
C ASN A 152 -17.30 2.98 -5.71
N ILE A 153 -16.52 3.62 -6.57
CA ILE A 153 -15.78 4.83 -6.28
C ILE A 153 -16.61 5.99 -6.82
N ILE A 154 -17.05 6.88 -5.95
CA ILE A 154 -17.80 8.07 -6.32
C ILE A 154 -16.86 9.25 -6.32
N VAL A 155 -16.77 9.94 -7.44
CA VAL A 155 -15.94 11.12 -7.62
C VAL A 155 -16.83 12.31 -7.92
N LYS A 156 -16.75 13.33 -7.09
CA LYS A 156 -17.53 14.57 -7.21
C LYS A 156 -16.63 15.74 -7.55
N GLY A 157 -17.04 16.47 -8.55
CA GLY A 157 -16.46 17.77 -8.89
C GLY A 157 -17.48 18.88 -8.68
N ARG A 158 -17.20 20.06 -9.24
CA ARG A 158 -18.09 21.22 -9.12
C ARG A 158 -19.42 20.99 -9.86
N ASP A 159 -19.36 20.40 -11.05
CA ASP A 159 -20.48 20.28 -11.97
C ASP A 159 -20.73 18.84 -12.42
N PHE A 160 -20.11 17.86 -11.73
CA PHE A 160 -20.27 16.45 -12.08
C PHE A 160 -20.19 15.54 -10.84
N GLU A 161 -20.83 14.40 -10.96
CA GLU A 161 -20.68 13.24 -10.09
C GLU A 161 -20.59 12.00 -10.96
N GLU A 162 -19.46 11.29 -10.86
CA GLU A 162 -19.21 10.08 -11.65
C GLU A 162 -18.93 8.90 -10.73
N THR A 163 -19.36 7.72 -11.19
CA THR A 163 -19.24 6.48 -10.45
C THR A 163 -18.38 5.49 -11.26
N PHE A 164 -17.35 4.96 -10.60
CA PHE A 164 -16.39 4.02 -11.18
C PHE A 164 -16.47 2.69 -10.44
N PRO A 165 -16.75 1.56 -11.13
CA PRO A 165 -16.75 0.24 -10.50
C PRO A 165 -15.35 -0.12 -9.98
N PHE A 166 -15.26 -0.56 -8.72
CA PHE A 166 -13.97 -0.84 -8.08
C PHE A 166 -13.13 -1.86 -8.86
N ASP A 167 -13.75 -2.96 -9.30
CA ASP A 167 -13.03 -4.06 -9.97
C ASP A 167 -12.40 -3.61 -11.30
N GLU A 168 -13.05 -2.71 -12.02
CA GLU A 168 -12.53 -2.18 -13.27
C GLU A 168 -11.35 -1.23 -13.06
N TYR A 169 -11.44 -0.41 -12.01
CA TYR A 169 -10.44 0.62 -11.68
C TYR A 169 -9.42 0.18 -10.62
N MET A 170 -9.41 -1.09 -10.25
CA MET A 170 -8.36 -1.67 -9.43
C MET A 170 -7.01 -1.62 -10.15
N ASN A 171 -5.93 -1.39 -9.40
CA ASN A 171 -4.57 -1.44 -9.93
C ASN A 171 -4.26 -2.84 -10.47
N GLU A 172 -3.66 -2.93 -11.65
CA GLU A 172 -3.39 -4.20 -12.34
C GLU A 172 -2.56 -5.16 -11.48
N LEU A 173 -1.57 -4.66 -10.74
CA LEU A 173 -0.79 -5.48 -9.81
C LEU A 173 -1.63 -6.05 -8.66
N CYS A 174 -2.73 -5.37 -8.29
CA CYS A 174 -3.63 -5.85 -7.26
C CYS A 174 -4.59 -6.94 -7.76
N LYS A 175 -4.95 -6.92 -9.04
CA LYS A 175 -5.81 -7.94 -9.66
C LYS A 175 -5.15 -9.33 -9.63
N VAL A 176 -3.84 -9.39 -9.85
CA VAL A 176 -3.05 -10.64 -9.83
C VAL A 176 -2.38 -10.93 -8.47
N CYS A 177 -2.60 -10.06 -7.46
CA CYS A 177 -1.95 -10.21 -6.16
C CYS A 177 -2.47 -11.42 -5.39
N LYS A 178 -1.60 -12.38 -5.09
CA LYS A 178 -1.88 -13.58 -4.30
C LYS A 178 -1.63 -13.36 -2.79
N VAL A 179 -0.82 -12.36 -2.41
CA VAL A 179 -0.42 -12.10 -1.02
C VAL A 179 -1.19 -10.89 -0.49
N LYS A 180 -2.32 -11.14 0.13
CA LYS A 180 -3.22 -10.08 0.64
C LYS A 180 -2.78 -9.52 1.99
N SER A 181 -2.29 -10.39 2.88
CA SER A 181 -1.85 -10.05 4.24
C SER A 181 -0.33 -10.18 4.39
N PRO A 182 0.30 -9.46 5.33
CA PRO A 182 1.74 -9.55 5.54
C PRO A 182 2.11 -10.90 6.17
N PRO A 183 3.33 -11.43 5.89
CA PRO A 183 3.83 -12.60 6.59
C PRO A 183 4.17 -12.28 8.05
N ASN A 184 3.99 -13.27 8.92
CA ASN A 184 4.41 -13.17 10.31
C ASN A 184 5.89 -13.57 10.41
N VAL A 185 6.76 -12.61 10.75
CA VAL A 185 8.19 -12.83 10.94
C VAL A 185 8.48 -12.80 12.43
N ASP A 186 8.85 -13.95 13.01
CA ASP A 186 9.26 -14.09 14.41
C ASP A 186 8.29 -13.45 15.42
N GLY A 187 6.97 -13.51 15.15
CA GLY A 187 5.96 -12.89 16.01
C GLY A 187 5.91 -11.35 15.95
N SER A 188 6.51 -10.75 14.92
CA SER A 188 6.48 -9.29 14.73
C SER A 188 5.13 -8.76 14.22
N CYS A 189 4.19 -9.65 13.86
CA CYS A 189 2.91 -9.26 13.29
C CYS A 189 1.76 -9.49 14.26
N VAL A 190 0.88 -8.51 14.38
CA VAL A 190 -0.40 -8.59 15.10
C VAL A 190 -1.55 -8.32 14.13
N GLY A 191 -2.70 -8.92 14.37
CA GLY A 191 -3.85 -8.79 13.47
C GLY A 191 -3.87 -9.87 12.39
N GLU A 192 -4.15 -9.52 11.14
CA GLU A 192 -4.27 -10.47 10.03
C GLU A 192 -2.92 -10.73 9.35
N CYS A 193 -2.28 -11.82 9.72
CA CYS A 193 -0.95 -12.19 9.27
C CYS A 193 -0.94 -13.59 8.65
N LEU A 194 -0.01 -13.82 7.72
CA LEU A 194 0.19 -15.13 7.11
C LEU A 194 1.28 -15.89 7.87
N GLU A 195 0.93 -17.05 8.43
CA GLU A 195 1.88 -17.93 9.12
C GLU A 195 2.85 -18.62 8.12
N ASN A 196 2.34 -19.01 6.96
CA ASN A 196 3.11 -19.64 5.89
C ASN A 196 2.87 -18.91 4.57
N PRO A 197 3.74 -18.00 4.16
CA PRO A 197 3.56 -17.18 2.95
C PRO A 197 3.87 -17.92 1.64
N VAL A 198 3.91 -19.24 1.62
CA VAL A 198 4.07 -20.00 0.39
C VAL A 198 2.80 -19.87 -0.43
N VAL A 199 2.88 -19.10 -1.50
CA VAL A 199 1.80 -18.91 -2.44
C VAL A 199 2.20 -19.58 -3.75
N GLU A 200 1.44 -20.59 -4.16
CA GLU A 200 1.58 -21.16 -5.49
C GLU A 200 1.05 -20.13 -6.51
N ASP A 201 1.90 -19.77 -7.45
CA ASP A 201 1.52 -18.95 -8.59
C ASP A 201 1.32 -19.86 -9.80
N ASP A 202 0.21 -19.70 -10.50
CA ASP A 202 -0.14 -20.43 -11.70
C ASP A 202 0.42 -19.77 -12.98
N PHE A 203 0.98 -18.57 -12.85
CA PHE A 203 1.54 -17.76 -13.94
C PHE A 203 0.59 -17.57 -15.13
N ASN A 204 -0.73 -17.60 -14.88
CA ASN A 204 -1.73 -17.47 -15.93
C ASN A 204 -1.63 -16.13 -16.67
N ASP A 205 -1.35 -15.03 -15.94
CA ASP A 205 -1.15 -13.70 -16.52
C ASP A 205 0.06 -13.66 -17.49
N ILE A 206 1.12 -14.39 -17.18
CA ILE A 206 2.30 -14.52 -18.04
C ILE A 206 1.94 -15.34 -19.27
N SER A 207 1.27 -16.48 -19.07
CA SER A 207 0.84 -17.36 -20.15
C SER A 207 -0.12 -16.64 -21.13
N ASP A 208 -1.05 -15.85 -20.57
CA ASP A 208 -1.95 -15.01 -21.34
C ASP A 208 -1.21 -13.93 -22.15
N PHE A 209 -0.19 -13.31 -21.54
CA PHE A 209 0.65 -12.36 -22.25
C PHE A 209 1.48 -13.03 -23.35
N GLU A 210 2.06 -14.20 -23.08
CA GLU A 210 2.86 -14.95 -24.04
C GLU A 210 2.04 -15.44 -25.25
N SER A 211 0.75 -15.69 -25.06
CA SER A 211 -0.16 -16.09 -26.14
C SER A 211 -0.51 -14.99 -27.14
N LYS A 212 -0.28 -13.72 -26.77
CA LYS A 212 -0.59 -12.55 -27.62
C LYS A 212 0.32 -12.46 -28.83
N THR A 213 -0.17 -11.83 -29.90
CA THR A 213 0.65 -11.49 -31.07
C THR A 213 1.73 -10.45 -30.73
N SER A 214 2.74 -10.33 -31.57
CA SER A 214 3.81 -9.33 -31.38
C SER A 214 3.26 -7.90 -31.36
N GLU A 215 2.24 -7.60 -32.17
CA GLU A 215 1.59 -6.31 -32.23
C GLU A 215 0.84 -6.00 -30.92
N GLU A 216 0.08 -6.97 -30.40
CA GLU A 216 -0.64 -6.84 -29.11
C GLU A 216 0.30 -6.70 -27.93
N LYS A 217 1.39 -7.49 -27.89
CA LYS A 217 2.45 -7.37 -26.88
C LYS A 217 3.06 -5.97 -26.91
N TRP A 218 3.34 -5.46 -28.11
CA TRP A 218 3.94 -4.14 -28.25
C TRP A 218 2.98 -3.01 -27.86
N ALA A 219 1.70 -3.14 -28.20
CA ALA A 219 0.66 -2.21 -27.77
C ALA A 219 0.53 -2.15 -26.25
N TYR A 220 0.50 -3.31 -25.58
CA TYR A 220 0.48 -3.43 -24.12
C TYR A 220 1.69 -2.76 -23.47
N ILE A 221 2.91 -3.03 -23.98
CA ILE A 221 4.14 -2.44 -23.45
C ILE A 221 4.13 -0.90 -23.61
N LYS A 222 3.69 -0.40 -24.77
CA LYS A 222 3.60 1.06 -24.99
C LYS A 222 2.61 1.72 -24.05
N ASP A 223 1.44 1.13 -23.83
CA ASP A 223 0.44 1.66 -22.90
C ASP A 223 0.98 1.68 -21.48
N THR A 224 1.58 0.59 -21.01
CA THR A 224 2.20 0.49 -19.69
C THR A 224 3.31 1.52 -19.51
N LEU A 225 4.18 1.68 -20.49
CA LEU A 225 5.27 2.66 -20.44
C LEU A 225 4.79 4.11 -20.61
N SER A 226 3.59 4.34 -21.10
CA SER A 226 3.02 5.70 -21.21
C SER A 226 2.90 6.39 -19.84
N ALA A 227 2.73 5.61 -18.77
CA ALA A 227 2.71 6.11 -17.39
C ALA A 227 4.10 6.33 -16.78
N CYS A 228 5.18 5.98 -17.49
CA CYS A 228 6.55 6.09 -17.00
C CYS A 228 6.96 7.57 -16.85
N THR A 229 7.40 7.95 -15.65
CA THR A 229 7.86 9.32 -15.36
C THR A 229 9.27 9.60 -15.87
N ARG A 230 9.95 8.61 -16.46
CA ARG A 230 11.36 8.69 -16.90
C ARG A 230 12.28 9.16 -15.77
N CYS A 231 12.10 8.61 -14.57
CA CYS A 231 12.83 9.02 -13.37
C CYS A 231 14.36 8.76 -13.46
N VAL A 232 14.83 8.09 -14.50
CA VAL A 232 16.24 7.72 -14.78
C VAL A 232 16.96 7.01 -13.62
N SER A 233 16.23 6.54 -12.62
CA SER A 233 16.81 5.84 -11.46
C SER A 233 17.65 4.64 -11.86
N ASP A 234 17.24 3.90 -12.88
CA ASP A 234 17.99 2.75 -13.38
C ASP A 234 19.33 3.15 -14.04
N VAL A 235 19.37 4.33 -14.68
CA VAL A 235 20.59 4.87 -15.27
C VAL A 235 21.59 5.27 -14.20
N LEU A 236 21.10 5.84 -13.10
CA LEU A 236 21.94 6.18 -11.94
C LEU A 236 22.48 4.93 -11.25
N LEU A 237 21.66 3.88 -11.08
CA LEU A 237 22.12 2.59 -10.55
C LEU A 237 23.18 1.96 -11.43
N GLN A 238 23.00 1.94 -12.77
CA GLN A 238 24.01 1.39 -13.68
C GLN A 238 25.33 2.19 -13.66
N SER A 239 25.29 3.50 -13.43
CA SER A 239 26.49 4.31 -13.30
C SER A 239 27.26 4.07 -12.01
N VAL A 240 26.59 3.71 -10.94
CA VAL A 240 27.19 3.37 -9.62
C VAL A 240 27.83 1.99 -9.64
N PHE A 241 27.25 1.02 -10.39
CA PHE A 241 27.77 -0.34 -10.50
C PHE A 241 28.83 -0.54 -11.62
N ARG A 242 29.03 0.43 -12.51
CA ARG A 242 30.19 0.45 -13.39
C ARG A 242 31.34 1.08 -12.61
N GLY A 243 32.08 0.24 -11.85
CA GLY A 243 33.35 0.65 -11.29
C GLY A 243 34.30 1.19 -12.36
N PRO A 244 35.31 1.99 -11.97
CA PRO A 244 36.26 2.57 -12.91
C PRO A 244 36.92 1.46 -13.72
N LYS A 245 36.97 1.64 -15.05
CA LYS A 245 37.72 0.77 -15.96
C LYS A 245 39.18 0.93 -15.70
#